data_c281c970876e58b0ba00ea5b5c2e66ef
#
_entry.id   c281c970876e58b0ba00ea5b5c2e66ef
#
_cell.length_a   1.000
_cell.length_b   1.000
_cell.length_c   1.000
_cell.angle_alpha   90.00
_cell.angle_beta   90.00
_cell.angle_gamma   90.00
#
_symmetry.space_group_name_H-M   'P 1'
#
loop_
_entity.id
_entity.type
_entity.pdbx_description
1 polymer ?
#
loop_
_entity_poly.entity_id
_entity_poly.type
_entity_poly.pdbx_seq_one_letter_code
_entity_poly.pdbx_strand_id
1 'polypeptide(L)'
;VVTQVNSQPHILLAMAAKKELGDAHALDANLVAMANADGYSALISGAVQCNMVLAPYNLMEVKEDNIHEIPVSEDVWAKGDTSIVGIASEKLYKNNPDLYKAFCDATEEAMKYIEENPDETAKILTETYDASQDEIASWLKDGAVQYNSTLQGVMNLSDFMVEENFL
;
A
#
# COMPACT_ATOMS: atom_id res chain seq x y z
N VAL A 1 14.11 3.77 1.48
CA VAL A 1 13.15 4.64 2.18
C VAL A 1 11.92 3.82 2.57
N VAL A 2 11.29 4.16 3.64
CA VAL A 2 9.96 3.70 4.06
C VAL A 2 9.14 4.90 4.50
N THR A 3 7.81 4.81 4.49
CA THR A 3 6.98 5.96 4.90
C THR A 3 7.13 6.31 6.38
N GLN A 4 7.28 5.29 7.21
CA GLN A 4 7.50 5.42 8.64
C GLN A 4 8.06 4.10 9.19
N VAL A 5 8.83 4.15 10.28
CA VAL A 5 9.22 2.95 11.03
C VAL A 5 7.96 2.26 11.57
N ASN A 6 7.90 0.94 11.48
CA ASN A 6 6.75 0.09 11.78
C ASN A 6 5.51 0.33 10.91
N SER A 7 5.65 1.05 9.79
CA SER A 7 4.60 1.10 8.75
C SER A 7 4.58 -0.21 7.94
N GLN A 8 3.50 -0.45 7.20
CA GLN A 8 3.40 -1.62 6.32
C GLN A 8 4.61 -1.78 5.37
N PRO A 9 5.10 -0.74 4.65
CA PRO A 9 6.31 -0.87 3.84
C PRO A 9 7.53 -1.33 4.63
N HIS A 10 7.71 -0.87 5.87
CA HIS A 10 8.80 -1.34 6.71
C HIS A 10 8.64 -2.82 7.08
N ILE A 11 7.44 -3.24 7.49
CA ILE A 11 7.18 -4.64 7.87
C ILE A 11 7.37 -5.59 6.67
N LEU A 12 6.90 -5.21 5.49
CA LEU A 12 7.14 -6.01 4.26
C LEU A 12 8.63 -6.12 3.93
N LEU A 13 9.39 -5.04 4.10
CA LEU A 13 10.85 -5.07 3.95
C LEU A 13 11.50 -6.00 4.98
N ALA A 14 11.06 -5.95 6.24
CA ALA A 14 11.56 -6.82 7.31
C ALA A 14 11.22 -8.30 7.04
N MET A 15 10.01 -8.60 6.53
CA MET A 15 9.66 -9.96 6.09
C MET A 15 10.56 -10.46 4.97
N ALA A 16 10.82 -9.62 3.97
CA ALA A 16 11.74 -9.95 2.90
C ALA A 16 13.20 -10.13 3.42
N ALA A 17 13.65 -9.24 4.30
CA ALA A 17 14.97 -9.35 4.93
C ALA A 17 15.11 -10.64 5.77
N LYS A 18 14.08 -10.99 6.56
CA LYS A 18 14.06 -12.25 7.30
C LYS A 18 14.23 -13.46 6.37
N LYS A 19 13.49 -13.45 5.26
CA LYS A 19 13.54 -14.53 4.28
C LYS A 19 14.90 -14.64 3.58
N GLU A 20 15.42 -13.55 3.07
CA GLU A 20 16.60 -13.54 2.21
C GLU A 20 17.92 -13.44 2.99
N LEU A 21 17.91 -12.76 4.14
CA LEU A 21 19.09 -12.49 4.96
C LEU A 21 19.10 -13.26 6.30
N GLY A 22 17.97 -13.86 6.67
CA GLY A 22 17.82 -14.61 7.92
C GLY A 22 17.53 -13.74 9.16
N ASP A 23 17.45 -12.41 9.01
CA ASP A 23 17.24 -11.46 10.10
C ASP A 23 16.26 -10.36 9.65
N ALA A 24 15.13 -10.23 10.35
CA ALA A 24 14.11 -9.22 10.07
C ALA A 24 14.62 -7.78 10.24
N HIS A 25 15.61 -7.58 11.11
CA HIS A 25 16.18 -6.28 11.46
C HIS A 25 17.46 -5.93 10.69
N ALA A 26 17.89 -6.78 9.74
CA ALA A 26 19.15 -6.61 9.01
C ALA A 26 19.28 -5.26 8.31
N LEU A 27 18.17 -4.63 7.94
CA LEU A 27 18.15 -3.36 7.19
C LEU A 27 17.78 -2.15 8.03
N ASP A 28 17.45 -2.30 9.32
CA ASP A 28 16.94 -1.23 10.17
C ASP A 28 17.89 -0.01 10.25
N ALA A 29 19.19 -0.26 10.32
CA ALA A 29 20.20 0.80 10.36
C ALA A 29 20.28 1.66 9.07
N ASN A 30 19.70 1.17 7.97
CA ASN A 30 19.71 1.84 6.67
C ASN A 30 18.39 2.55 6.36
N LEU A 31 17.39 2.45 7.25
CA LEU A 31 16.07 3.03 7.02
C LEU A 31 16.10 4.55 7.10
N VAL A 32 15.43 5.16 6.14
CA VAL A 32 15.11 6.60 6.15
C VAL A 32 13.60 6.74 6.00
N ALA A 33 12.97 7.46 6.94
CA ALA A 33 11.54 7.71 6.90
C ALA A 33 11.25 8.99 6.11
N MET A 34 10.43 8.88 5.07
CA MET A 34 9.99 10.00 4.22
C MET A 34 8.53 9.82 3.81
N ALA A 35 7.82 10.91 3.55
CA ALA A 35 6.52 10.85 2.88
C ALA A 35 6.70 10.26 1.45
N ASN A 36 5.64 9.65 0.89
CA ASN A 36 5.73 8.96 -0.41
C ASN A 36 6.28 9.85 -1.53
N ALA A 37 5.80 11.11 -1.64
CA ALA A 37 6.27 12.05 -2.66
C ALA A 37 7.75 12.45 -2.48
N ASP A 38 8.20 12.59 -1.23
CA ASP A 38 9.60 12.88 -0.92
C ASP A 38 10.50 11.69 -1.23
N GLY A 39 10.05 10.48 -0.87
CA GLY A 39 10.72 9.22 -1.19
C GLY A 39 10.88 9.01 -2.70
N TYR A 40 9.82 9.24 -3.47
CA TYR A 40 9.85 9.26 -4.93
C TYR A 40 10.92 10.23 -5.45
N SER A 41 10.87 11.48 -5.03
CA SER A 41 11.83 12.51 -5.46
C SER A 41 13.28 12.17 -5.08
N ALA A 42 13.49 11.60 -3.88
CA ALA A 42 14.79 11.16 -3.42
C ALA A 42 15.35 9.98 -4.23
N LEU A 43 14.50 9.03 -4.63
CA LEU A 43 14.88 7.90 -5.48
C LEU A 43 15.27 8.39 -6.89
N ILE A 44 14.44 9.20 -7.53
CA ILE A 44 14.69 9.72 -8.88
C ILE A 44 15.95 10.58 -8.95
N SER A 45 16.22 11.39 -7.92
CA SER A 45 17.44 12.19 -7.84
C SER A 45 18.70 11.37 -7.46
N GLY A 46 18.56 10.11 -7.11
CA GLY A 46 19.67 9.26 -6.65
C GLY A 46 20.14 9.56 -5.22
N ALA A 47 19.40 10.35 -4.46
CA ALA A 47 19.71 10.62 -3.05
C ALA A 47 19.54 9.39 -2.18
N VAL A 48 18.69 8.46 -2.59
CA VAL A 48 18.52 7.14 -1.98
C VAL A 48 18.59 6.06 -3.05
N GLN A 49 18.95 4.84 -2.67
CA GLN A 49 19.14 3.72 -3.59
C GLN A 49 17.88 2.86 -3.76
N CYS A 50 17.01 2.85 -2.77
CA CYS A 50 15.78 2.04 -2.76
C CYS A 50 14.65 2.78 -2.07
N ASN A 51 13.44 2.57 -2.57
CA ASN A 51 12.21 3.04 -1.93
C ASN A 51 11.24 1.86 -1.78
N MET A 52 10.69 1.65 -0.59
CA MET A 52 9.64 0.68 -0.35
C MET A 52 8.33 1.45 -0.19
N VAL A 53 7.54 1.44 -1.23
CA VAL A 53 6.37 2.31 -1.37
C VAL A 53 5.20 1.53 -1.97
N LEU A 54 4.00 2.01 -1.72
CA LEU A 54 2.77 1.43 -2.25
C LEU A 54 2.29 2.21 -3.48
N ALA A 55 1.36 1.60 -4.23
CA ALA A 55 0.70 2.26 -5.33
C ALA A 55 0.05 3.60 -4.89
N PRO A 56 0.07 4.62 -5.76
CA PRO A 56 0.53 4.58 -7.14
C PRO A 56 2.04 4.88 -7.32
N TYR A 57 2.76 5.25 -6.27
CA TYR A 57 4.16 5.71 -6.40
C TYR A 57 5.10 4.64 -6.96
N ASN A 58 4.96 3.36 -6.54
CA ASN A 58 5.73 2.26 -7.14
C ASN A 58 5.48 2.15 -8.66
N LEU A 59 4.23 2.38 -9.11
CA LEU A 59 3.87 2.36 -10.53
C LEU A 59 4.44 3.56 -11.30
N MET A 60 4.66 4.68 -10.63
CA MET A 60 5.33 5.86 -11.20
C MET A 60 6.84 5.66 -11.27
N GLU A 61 7.44 5.11 -10.22
CA GLU A 61 8.88 4.87 -10.13
C GLU A 61 9.41 3.94 -11.22
N VAL A 62 8.71 2.83 -11.49
CA VAL A 62 9.15 1.83 -12.49
C VAL A 62 9.04 2.31 -13.94
N LYS A 63 8.54 3.52 -14.19
CA LYS A 63 8.54 4.14 -15.53
C LYS A 63 9.86 4.85 -15.84
N GLU A 64 10.66 5.12 -14.82
CA GLU A 64 11.94 5.77 -14.99
C GLU A 64 12.98 4.75 -15.53
N ASP A 65 13.69 5.10 -16.58
CA ASP A 65 14.60 4.21 -17.32
C ASP A 65 15.67 3.51 -16.45
N ASN A 66 16.04 4.12 -15.33
CA ASN A 66 17.09 3.64 -14.43
C ASN A 66 16.56 3.03 -13.13
N ILE A 67 15.25 2.90 -13.00
CA ILE A 67 14.58 2.28 -11.84
C ILE A 67 14.01 0.93 -12.25
N HIS A 68 14.14 -0.06 -11.40
CA HIS A 68 13.51 -1.38 -11.59
C HIS A 68 12.91 -1.87 -10.29
N GLU A 69 11.85 -2.62 -10.41
CA GLU A 69 11.22 -3.27 -9.27
C GLU A 69 12.07 -4.44 -8.76
N ILE A 70 12.23 -4.54 -7.45
CA ILE A 70 12.71 -5.74 -6.78
C ILE A 70 11.46 -6.49 -6.30
N PRO A 71 11.09 -7.60 -6.94
CA PRO A 71 9.84 -8.29 -6.62
C PRO A 71 9.88 -8.85 -5.19
N VAL A 72 8.84 -8.57 -4.44
CA VAL A 72 8.56 -9.24 -3.17
C VAL A 72 7.89 -10.57 -3.46
N SER A 73 8.34 -11.64 -2.84
CA SER A 73 7.79 -12.98 -3.07
C SER A 73 6.37 -13.12 -2.52
N GLU A 74 5.56 -13.98 -3.15
CA GLU A 74 4.14 -14.17 -2.78
C GLU A 74 3.92 -14.71 -1.36
N ASP A 75 4.89 -15.34 -0.75
CA ASP A 75 4.84 -15.75 0.65
C ASP A 75 5.13 -14.60 1.64
N VAL A 76 5.65 -13.48 1.16
CA VAL A 76 5.76 -12.23 1.93
C VAL A 76 4.53 -11.34 1.68
N TRP A 77 4.12 -11.20 0.42
CA TRP A 77 2.95 -10.43 0.03
C TRP A 77 2.23 -11.10 -1.13
N ALA A 78 1.10 -11.72 -0.87
CA ALA A 78 0.34 -12.42 -1.89
C ALA A 78 -0.53 -11.44 -2.69
N LYS A 79 -0.77 -11.80 -3.96
CA LYS A 79 -1.72 -11.04 -4.78
C LYS A 79 -3.10 -11.02 -4.16
N GLY A 80 -3.62 -9.83 -3.91
CA GLY A 80 -4.93 -9.63 -3.28
C GLY A 80 -4.87 -9.43 -1.77
N ASP A 81 -3.69 -9.48 -1.15
CA ASP A 81 -3.55 -9.11 0.26
C ASP A 81 -3.96 -7.64 0.47
N THR A 82 -4.67 -7.40 1.56
CA THR A 82 -5.27 -6.11 1.85
C THR A 82 -4.22 -5.14 2.39
N SER A 83 -4.00 -4.05 1.65
CA SER A 83 -3.04 -3.01 2.00
C SER A 83 -3.61 -1.96 2.94
N ILE A 84 -4.83 -1.52 2.70
CA ILE A 84 -5.46 -0.43 3.45
C ILE A 84 -6.81 -0.89 3.98
N VAL A 85 -7.09 -0.59 5.25
CA VAL A 85 -8.34 -0.95 5.91
C VAL A 85 -9.01 0.25 6.57
N GLY A 86 -10.33 0.27 6.57
CA GLY A 86 -11.12 1.17 7.40
C GLY A 86 -11.26 0.61 8.81
N ILE A 87 -11.03 1.44 9.83
CA ILE A 87 -11.15 1.04 11.24
C ILE A 87 -12.25 1.87 11.91
N ALA A 88 -13.17 1.20 12.58
CA ALA A 88 -14.19 1.84 13.39
C ALA A 88 -14.01 1.45 14.86
N SER A 89 -14.30 2.38 15.77
CA SER A 89 -14.27 2.08 17.20
C SER A 89 -15.45 1.18 17.60
N GLU A 90 -15.24 0.32 18.59
CA GLU A 90 -16.32 -0.47 19.19
C GLU A 90 -17.46 0.42 19.72
N LYS A 91 -17.13 1.62 20.22
CA LYS A 91 -18.11 2.61 20.68
C LYS A 91 -19.02 3.08 19.54
N LEU A 92 -18.47 3.32 18.35
CA LEU A 92 -19.27 3.68 17.17
C LEU A 92 -20.20 2.53 16.79
N TYR A 93 -19.66 1.32 16.68
CA TYR A 93 -20.41 0.12 16.35
C TYR A 93 -21.57 -0.15 17.29
N LYS A 94 -21.33 -0.06 18.63
CA LYS A 94 -22.36 -0.35 19.64
C LYS A 94 -23.38 0.76 19.84
N ASN A 95 -22.95 2.02 19.81
CA ASN A 95 -23.81 3.15 20.16
C ASN A 95 -24.51 3.80 18.97
N ASN A 96 -23.99 3.59 17.76
CA ASN A 96 -24.52 4.15 16.52
C ASN A 96 -24.52 3.11 15.39
N PRO A 97 -25.24 1.99 15.53
CA PRO A 97 -25.19 0.90 14.56
C PRO A 97 -25.67 1.32 13.17
N ASP A 98 -26.63 2.22 13.07
CA ASP A 98 -27.12 2.73 11.79
C ASP A 98 -26.06 3.56 11.06
N LEU A 99 -25.30 4.38 11.80
CA LEU A 99 -24.20 5.15 11.23
C LEU A 99 -23.04 4.23 10.79
N TYR A 100 -22.71 3.24 11.60
CA TYR A 100 -21.72 2.24 11.24
C TYR A 100 -22.12 1.50 9.96
N LYS A 101 -23.38 1.05 9.89
CA LYS A 101 -23.91 0.39 8.69
C LYS A 101 -23.85 1.32 7.46
N ALA A 102 -24.28 2.56 7.60
CA ALA A 102 -24.24 3.52 6.51
C ALA A 102 -22.80 3.78 5.99
N PHE A 103 -21.81 3.79 6.88
CA PHE A 103 -20.40 3.89 6.50
C PHE A 103 -19.94 2.66 5.70
N CYS A 104 -20.29 1.47 6.16
CA CYS A 104 -19.96 0.22 5.43
C CYS A 104 -20.62 0.19 4.05
N ASP A 105 -21.92 0.48 3.98
CA ASP A 105 -22.69 0.50 2.74
C ASP A 105 -22.10 1.52 1.74
N ALA A 106 -21.77 2.73 2.20
CA ALA A 106 -21.17 3.77 1.36
C ALA A 106 -19.76 3.39 0.86
N THR A 107 -18.97 2.71 1.70
CA THR A 107 -17.65 2.21 1.32
C THR A 107 -17.77 1.13 0.24
N GLU A 108 -18.69 0.19 0.40
CA GLU A 108 -18.94 -0.86 -0.59
C GLU A 108 -19.46 -0.29 -1.92
N GLU A 109 -20.39 0.68 -1.87
CA GLU A 109 -20.88 1.39 -3.04
C GLU A 109 -19.74 2.13 -3.78
N ALA A 110 -18.86 2.81 -3.03
CA ALA A 110 -17.71 3.50 -3.63
C ALA A 110 -16.75 2.52 -4.31
N MET A 111 -16.43 1.40 -3.68
CA MET A 111 -15.56 0.37 -4.27
C MET A 111 -16.15 -0.21 -5.56
N LYS A 112 -17.45 -0.50 -5.54
CA LYS A 112 -18.17 -0.97 -6.71
C LYS A 112 -18.20 0.08 -7.83
N TYR A 113 -18.39 1.35 -7.49
CA TYR A 113 -18.34 2.44 -8.46
C TYR A 113 -16.98 2.52 -9.14
N ILE A 114 -15.88 2.42 -8.37
CA ILE A 114 -14.51 2.43 -8.90
C ILE A 114 -14.30 1.28 -9.90
N GLU A 115 -14.73 0.07 -9.54
CA GLU A 115 -14.61 -1.12 -10.39
C GLU A 115 -15.41 -0.98 -11.69
N GLU A 116 -16.65 -0.49 -11.60
CA GLU A 116 -17.55 -0.34 -12.74
C GLU A 116 -17.24 0.87 -13.63
N ASN A 117 -16.55 1.90 -13.09
CA ASN A 117 -16.31 3.18 -13.77
C ASN A 117 -14.83 3.62 -13.68
N PRO A 118 -13.86 2.81 -14.16
CA PRO A 118 -12.44 3.12 -13.99
C PRO A 118 -12.00 4.42 -14.70
N ASP A 119 -12.59 4.78 -15.84
CA ASP A 119 -12.24 6.00 -16.57
C ASP A 119 -12.73 7.27 -15.84
N GLU A 120 -13.94 7.26 -15.29
CA GLU A 120 -14.47 8.37 -14.50
C GLU A 120 -13.71 8.49 -13.17
N THR A 121 -13.41 7.36 -12.54
CA THR A 121 -12.57 7.32 -11.33
C THR A 121 -11.19 7.90 -11.62
N ALA A 122 -10.55 7.51 -12.71
CA ALA A 122 -9.24 8.03 -13.10
C ALA A 122 -9.28 9.56 -13.27
N LYS A 123 -10.33 10.10 -13.88
CA LYS A 123 -10.51 11.54 -14.02
C LYS A 123 -10.57 12.27 -12.66
N ILE A 124 -11.26 11.70 -11.69
CA ILE A 124 -11.33 12.27 -10.33
C ILE A 124 -9.94 12.22 -9.67
N LEU A 125 -9.21 11.12 -9.82
CA LEU A 125 -7.92 10.90 -9.18
C LEU A 125 -6.78 11.74 -9.76
N THR A 126 -6.92 12.30 -10.97
CA THR A 126 -5.93 13.28 -11.51
C THR A 126 -5.81 14.54 -10.67
N GLU A 127 -6.80 14.85 -9.84
CA GLU A 127 -6.73 15.96 -8.89
C GLU A 127 -5.82 15.66 -7.68
N THR A 128 -5.51 14.38 -7.46
CA THR A 128 -4.75 13.90 -6.28
C THR A 128 -3.35 13.43 -6.65
N TYR A 129 -3.20 12.79 -7.80
CA TYR A 129 -1.95 12.20 -8.24
C TYR A 129 -1.39 12.92 -9.46
N ASP A 130 -0.07 13.11 -9.48
CA ASP A 130 0.66 13.64 -10.63
C ASP A 130 0.85 12.56 -11.70
N ALA A 131 -0.27 12.13 -12.27
CA ALA A 131 -0.33 11.14 -13.34
C ALA A 131 -1.49 11.46 -14.30
N SER A 132 -1.36 11.07 -15.55
CA SER A 132 -2.41 11.30 -16.54
C SER A 132 -3.63 10.41 -16.27
N GLN A 133 -4.79 10.83 -16.76
CA GLN A 133 -6.03 10.04 -16.65
C GLN A 133 -5.86 8.64 -17.26
N ASP A 134 -5.20 8.53 -18.41
CA ASP A 134 -4.99 7.25 -19.10
C ASP A 134 -4.12 6.30 -18.28
N GLU A 135 -3.11 6.82 -17.60
CA GLU A 135 -2.25 6.03 -16.70
C GLU A 135 -3.03 5.50 -15.49
N ILE A 136 -3.78 6.37 -14.82
CA ILE A 136 -4.59 5.97 -13.67
C ILE A 136 -5.65 4.96 -14.10
N ALA A 137 -6.31 5.17 -15.24
CA ALA A 137 -7.28 4.23 -15.78
C ALA A 137 -6.65 2.86 -16.09
N SER A 138 -5.42 2.84 -16.60
CA SER A 138 -4.67 1.58 -16.82
C SER A 138 -4.42 0.84 -15.53
N TRP A 139 -3.96 1.52 -14.47
CA TRP A 139 -3.71 0.90 -13.17
C TRP A 139 -4.95 0.24 -12.56
N LEU A 140 -6.12 0.88 -12.73
CA LEU A 140 -7.41 0.35 -12.26
C LEU A 140 -7.87 -0.85 -13.10
N LYS A 141 -7.77 -0.77 -14.44
CA LYS A 141 -8.21 -1.82 -15.36
C LYS A 141 -7.31 -3.06 -15.33
N ASP A 142 -6.01 -2.86 -15.20
CA ASP A 142 -5.01 -3.95 -15.20
C ASP A 142 -4.92 -4.65 -13.83
N GLY A 143 -5.63 -4.13 -12.83
CA GLY A 143 -5.66 -4.67 -11.47
C GLY A 143 -4.38 -4.46 -10.69
N ALA A 144 -3.53 -3.50 -11.10
CA ALA A 144 -2.37 -3.06 -10.33
C ALA A 144 -2.78 -2.37 -9.02
N VAL A 145 -3.94 -1.71 -9.02
CA VAL A 145 -4.61 -1.19 -7.83
C VAL A 145 -6.02 -1.77 -7.78
N GLN A 146 -6.37 -2.41 -6.68
CA GLN A 146 -7.68 -3.03 -6.51
C GLN A 146 -8.41 -2.42 -5.32
N TYR A 147 -9.68 -2.13 -5.51
CA TYR A 147 -10.58 -1.64 -4.48
C TYR A 147 -11.69 -2.66 -4.26
N ASN A 148 -11.71 -3.31 -3.12
CA ASN A 148 -12.78 -4.24 -2.76
C ASN A 148 -12.99 -4.28 -1.24
N SER A 149 -14.12 -4.81 -0.79
CA SER A 149 -14.49 -4.90 0.63
C SER A 149 -14.05 -6.20 1.30
N THR A 150 -13.38 -7.10 0.58
CA THR A 150 -12.93 -8.40 1.11
C THR A 150 -11.56 -8.25 1.77
N LEU A 151 -11.46 -8.56 3.05
CA LEU A 151 -10.19 -8.57 3.77
C LEU A 151 -9.44 -9.89 3.54
N GLN A 152 -8.16 -9.78 3.15
CA GLN A 152 -7.27 -10.92 2.93
C GLN A 152 -5.87 -10.62 3.46
N GLY A 153 -5.20 -11.59 4.06
CA GLY A 153 -3.78 -11.53 4.45
C GLY A 153 -3.44 -10.64 5.64
N VAL A 154 -4.39 -9.89 6.20
CA VAL A 154 -4.13 -8.89 7.27
C VAL A 154 -3.44 -9.50 8.49
N MET A 155 -3.79 -10.74 8.87
CA MET A 155 -3.21 -11.40 10.05
C MET A 155 -1.76 -11.82 9.84
N ASN A 156 -1.32 -12.06 8.60
CA ASN A 156 0.07 -12.44 8.30
C ASN A 156 1.06 -11.38 8.76
N LEU A 157 0.72 -10.09 8.54
CA LEU A 157 1.53 -8.97 9.03
C LEU A 157 1.55 -8.92 10.57
N SER A 158 0.39 -9.05 11.20
CA SER A 158 0.25 -9.03 12.65
C SER A 158 1.06 -10.15 13.33
N ASP A 159 0.94 -11.37 12.83
CA ASP A 159 1.64 -12.53 13.38
C ASP A 159 3.17 -12.37 13.26
N PHE A 160 3.66 -11.92 12.11
CA PHE A 160 5.07 -11.61 11.92
C PHE A 160 5.55 -10.49 12.85
N MET A 161 4.77 -9.42 13.02
CA MET A 161 5.13 -8.30 13.90
C MET A 161 5.27 -8.75 15.36
N VAL A 162 4.41 -9.65 15.82
CA VAL A 162 4.51 -10.24 17.17
C VAL A 162 5.73 -11.16 17.28
N GLU A 163 5.95 -12.03 16.29
CA GLU A 163 7.07 -12.98 16.28
C GLU A 163 8.43 -12.28 16.30
N GLU A 164 8.59 -11.22 15.54
CA GLU A 164 9.85 -10.49 15.38
C GLU A 164 9.96 -9.24 16.28
N ASN A 165 9.07 -9.06 17.25
CA ASN A 165 9.09 -7.98 18.25
C ASN A 165 8.93 -6.55 17.66
N PHE A 166 8.15 -6.39 16.59
CA PHE A 166 7.70 -5.09 16.09
C PHE A 166 6.46 -4.55 16.85
N LEU A 167 5.73 -5.43 17.55
CA LEU A 167 4.60 -5.15 18.45
C LEU A 167 4.91 -5.60 19.86
#